data_ae6971e7499224abe21513ddb080eb4b
#
_entry.id   ae6971e7499224abe21513ddb080eb4b
#
_cell.length_a   1.000
_cell.length_b   1.000
_cell.length_c   1.000
_cell.angle_alpha   90.00
_cell.angle_beta   90.00
_cell.angle_gamma   90.00
#
_symmetry.space_group_name_H-M   'P 1'
#
loop_
_entity.id
_entity.type
_entity.pdbx_description
1 polymer ?
#
loop_
_entity_poly.entity_id
_entity_poly.type
_entity_poly.pdbx_seq_one_letter_code
_entity_poly.pdbx_strand_id
1 'polypeptide(L)'
;MNNELKGGRRIDDWRPEDEKFWANGGKQTATRNLWISIPNLLLAFSVWVLWSVVVVRMPDAGFHFDKAQLSWLTALPALSGATLRIFYSFLVPIFGGRKFTTLATLSLLIPTIWMGFALQDPNTPFATFAIIALLCGFGGANFASSMSNISFFYPKSQQGTAMGLNAGLGNLGVSVMQFLVPAVIGVGIFGALGGDAQTTAKGTTMYLQNAGFVWVPLIIIAALAAWFGMNDLSSAKASFKDQSVIFGRQQNWIMCILYLATFGSFIGFSAAFPMLIKQSFPDVNPLKVAFLGPLVGALFRPFGGWLADKLGGAKVTLINYGVMALAVMAVMYFLKAGNFAGYFACFMVLFITTGIGNGSTFRMIPVIFRTFHERLGGADWQLNARKESAAVVGFTSAFAAYGGFFIPKMFGSGLGVNGTFTALIVFYVICMVLTWWYYSRKGAEFPS
;
A
#
# COMPACT_ATOMS: atom_id res chain seq x y z
N MET A 1 6.36 -37.89 -10.97
CA MET A 1 6.79 -36.49 -10.65
C MET A 1 7.31 -35.93 -11.95
N ASN A 2 6.49 -35.13 -12.61
CA ASN A 2 6.82 -34.60 -13.94
C ASN A 2 8.08 -33.74 -13.88
N ASN A 3 9.10 -34.13 -14.65
CA ASN A 3 10.35 -33.40 -14.82
C ASN A 3 10.15 -31.96 -15.39
N GLU A 4 9.00 -31.67 -15.96
CA GLU A 4 8.65 -30.38 -16.57
C GLU A 4 8.54 -29.24 -15.55
N LEU A 5 8.11 -29.50 -14.31
CA LEU A 5 8.08 -28.50 -13.24
C LEU A 5 9.43 -28.29 -12.56
N LYS A 6 10.40 -29.19 -12.76
CA LYS A 6 11.75 -29.13 -12.16
C LYS A 6 12.77 -28.34 -12.99
N GLY A 7 12.53 -28.13 -14.28
CA GLY A 7 13.61 -27.75 -15.21
C GLY A 7 13.61 -26.30 -15.71
N GLY A 8 12.53 -25.54 -15.63
CA GLY A 8 12.45 -24.25 -16.30
C GLY A 8 12.01 -23.09 -15.40
N ARG A 9 12.70 -21.95 -15.51
CA ARG A 9 12.23 -20.68 -14.93
C ARG A 9 10.95 -20.17 -15.60
N ARG A 10 10.68 -20.62 -16.84
CA ARG A 10 9.46 -20.39 -17.61
C ARG A 10 8.62 -21.65 -17.61
N ILE A 11 7.35 -21.51 -17.30
CA ILE A 11 6.35 -22.58 -17.30
C ILE A 11 5.37 -22.29 -18.42
N ASP A 12 5.31 -23.19 -19.41
CA ASP A 12 4.43 -23.03 -20.58
C ASP A 12 3.08 -23.70 -20.38
N ASP A 13 3.02 -24.80 -19.61
CA ASP A 13 1.79 -25.48 -19.23
C ASP A 13 1.49 -25.25 -17.74
N TRP A 14 0.51 -24.37 -17.46
CA TRP A 14 0.07 -24.05 -16.10
C TRP A 14 -1.45 -24.19 -15.97
N ARG A 15 -1.89 -25.20 -15.23
CA ARG A 15 -3.29 -25.59 -15.07
C ARG A 15 -3.71 -25.64 -13.61
N PRO A 16 -3.84 -24.50 -12.92
CA PRO A 16 -4.12 -24.47 -11.47
C PRO A 16 -5.52 -24.98 -11.12
N GLU A 17 -6.46 -25.02 -12.06
CA GLU A 17 -7.83 -25.55 -11.87
C GLU A 17 -7.88 -27.10 -11.99
N ASP A 18 -6.83 -27.73 -12.51
CA ASP A 18 -6.72 -29.20 -12.56
C ASP A 18 -6.23 -29.72 -11.20
N GLU A 19 -7.09 -30.44 -10.48
CA GLU A 19 -6.80 -30.95 -9.14
C GLU A 19 -5.57 -31.87 -9.10
N LYS A 20 -5.38 -32.71 -10.13
CA LYS A 20 -4.22 -33.60 -10.23
C LYS A 20 -2.94 -32.83 -10.47
N PHE A 21 -2.97 -31.86 -11.38
CA PHE A 21 -1.83 -30.96 -11.61
C PHE A 21 -1.49 -30.17 -10.36
N TRP A 22 -2.51 -29.64 -9.67
CA TRP A 22 -2.35 -28.87 -8.46
C TRP A 22 -1.72 -29.69 -7.32
N ALA A 23 -2.19 -30.91 -7.08
CA ALA A 23 -1.65 -31.82 -6.08
C ALA A 23 -0.22 -32.31 -6.41
N ASN A 24 0.11 -32.48 -7.69
CA ASN A 24 1.38 -33.03 -8.16
C ASN A 24 2.50 -32.00 -8.36
N GLY A 25 2.45 -30.84 -7.66
CA GLY A 25 3.54 -29.85 -7.64
C GLY A 25 3.10 -28.42 -7.99
N GLY A 26 1.91 -28.21 -8.57
CA GLY A 26 1.36 -26.90 -8.85
C GLY A 26 1.27 -26.04 -7.59
N LYS A 27 0.68 -26.58 -6.52
CA LYS A 27 0.58 -25.92 -5.21
C LYS A 27 1.93 -25.52 -4.64
N GLN A 28 2.93 -26.40 -4.71
CA GLN A 28 4.28 -26.13 -4.19
C GLN A 28 4.93 -24.98 -4.96
N THR A 29 4.80 -24.98 -6.29
CA THR A 29 5.32 -23.91 -7.15
C THR A 29 4.64 -22.58 -6.87
N ALA A 30 3.30 -22.56 -6.78
CA ALA A 30 2.54 -21.36 -6.46
C ALA A 30 2.92 -20.80 -5.08
N THR A 31 3.02 -21.65 -4.07
CA THR A 31 3.41 -21.29 -2.70
C THR A 31 4.81 -20.69 -2.65
N ARG A 32 5.78 -21.27 -3.36
CA ARG A 32 7.13 -20.71 -3.47
C ARG A 32 7.12 -19.32 -4.09
N ASN A 33 6.40 -19.12 -5.19
CA ASN A 33 6.29 -17.80 -5.83
C ASN A 33 5.62 -16.78 -4.90
N LEU A 34 4.60 -17.15 -4.15
CA LEU A 34 3.95 -16.29 -3.16
C LEU A 34 4.92 -15.86 -2.05
N TRP A 35 5.62 -16.82 -1.42
CA TRP A 35 6.52 -16.51 -0.31
C TRP A 35 7.77 -15.72 -0.72
N ILE A 36 8.16 -15.75 -1.99
CA ILE A 36 9.20 -14.86 -2.54
C ILE A 36 8.60 -13.49 -2.90
N SER A 37 7.37 -13.44 -3.39
CA SER A 37 6.68 -12.18 -3.74
C SER A 37 6.48 -11.28 -2.51
N ILE A 38 6.11 -11.87 -1.36
CA ILE A 38 5.82 -11.15 -0.12
C ILE A 38 6.98 -10.24 0.34
N PRO A 39 8.23 -10.71 0.54
CA PRO A 39 9.33 -9.84 0.95
C PRO A 39 9.68 -8.79 -0.10
N ASN A 40 9.57 -9.09 -1.40
CA ASN A 40 9.75 -8.08 -2.44
C ASN A 40 8.71 -6.96 -2.33
N LEU A 41 7.45 -7.30 -2.06
CA LEU A 41 6.37 -6.33 -1.88
C LEU A 41 6.52 -5.57 -0.55
N LEU A 42 6.95 -6.23 0.53
CA LEU A 42 7.23 -5.59 1.81
C LEU A 42 8.30 -4.51 1.67
N LEU A 43 9.42 -4.81 1.00
CA LEU A 43 10.48 -3.82 0.73
C LEU A 43 9.97 -2.68 -0.16
N ALA A 44 9.13 -2.98 -1.13
CA ALA A 44 8.51 -1.98 -1.98
C ALA A 44 7.66 -0.98 -1.16
N PHE A 45 6.82 -1.46 -0.25
CA PHE A 45 6.06 -0.61 0.66
C PHE A 45 6.95 0.17 1.64
N SER A 46 8.04 -0.44 2.11
CA SER A 46 9.01 0.23 2.99
C SER A 46 9.65 1.44 2.30
N VAL A 47 10.12 1.27 1.06
CA VAL A 47 10.71 2.38 0.29
C VAL A 47 9.66 3.42 -0.10
N TRP A 48 8.45 3.00 -0.41
CA TRP A 48 7.35 3.89 -0.83
C TRP A 48 7.02 4.95 0.21
N VAL A 49 7.03 4.60 1.51
CA VAL A 49 6.65 5.51 2.59
C VAL A 49 7.84 6.00 3.43
N LEU A 50 9.06 5.79 2.95
CA LEU A 50 10.31 6.12 3.65
C LEU A 50 10.40 7.59 4.08
N TRP A 51 9.86 8.49 3.25
CA TRP A 51 9.84 9.92 3.55
C TRP A 51 9.03 10.28 4.80
N SER A 52 8.09 9.45 5.24
CA SER A 52 7.32 9.70 6.47
C SER A 52 8.18 9.80 7.73
N VAL A 53 9.34 9.13 7.74
CA VAL A 53 10.33 9.16 8.84
C VAL A 53 11.46 10.16 8.55
N VAL A 54 11.95 10.19 7.32
CA VAL A 54 13.08 11.04 6.93
C VAL A 54 12.77 12.52 7.17
N VAL A 55 11.60 13.01 6.74
CA VAL A 55 11.19 14.42 6.91
C VAL A 55 11.12 14.86 8.38
N VAL A 56 10.87 13.93 9.30
CA VAL A 56 10.82 14.21 10.74
C VAL A 56 12.22 14.54 11.29
N ARG A 57 13.26 13.96 10.67
CA ARG A 57 14.66 14.09 11.11
C ARG A 57 15.48 15.08 10.29
N MET A 58 15.03 15.49 9.12
CA MET A 58 15.75 16.44 8.28
C MET A 58 16.14 17.74 9.00
N PRO A 59 15.23 18.39 9.78
CA PRO A 59 15.62 19.59 10.53
C PRO A 59 16.76 19.34 11.55
N ASP A 60 16.75 18.16 12.20
CA ASP A 60 17.79 17.78 13.14
C ASP A 60 19.15 17.56 12.45
N ALA A 61 19.15 17.21 11.15
CA ALA A 61 20.33 17.01 10.31
C ALA A 61 20.80 18.29 9.59
N GLY A 62 20.21 19.46 9.89
CA GLY A 62 20.62 20.75 9.33
C GLY A 62 19.93 21.14 8.03
N PHE A 63 18.88 20.43 7.60
CA PHE A 63 18.07 20.83 6.45
C PHE A 63 17.03 21.88 6.84
N HIS A 64 16.98 22.98 6.11
CA HIS A 64 16.08 24.12 6.37
C HIS A 64 14.91 24.17 5.39
N PHE A 65 14.10 23.12 5.35
CA PHE A 65 12.89 23.08 4.55
C PHE A 65 11.68 23.50 5.36
N ASP A 66 10.79 24.29 4.73
CA ASP A 66 9.55 24.70 5.36
C ASP A 66 8.53 23.55 5.45
N LYS A 67 7.46 23.78 6.18
CA LYS A 67 6.39 22.78 6.39
C LYS A 67 5.76 22.32 5.08
N ALA A 68 5.60 23.22 4.10
CA ALA A 68 5.01 22.89 2.79
C ALA A 68 5.95 21.97 2.00
N GLN A 69 7.24 22.27 1.99
CA GLN A 69 8.28 21.44 1.34
C GLN A 69 8.35 20.02 1.95
N LEU A 70 8.38 19.90 3.29
CA LEU A 70 8.37 18.60 3.96
C LEU A 70 7.09 17.81 3.65
N SER A 71 5.95 18.48 3.57
CA SER A 71 4.69 17.87 3.16
C SER A 71 4.73 17.37 1.70
N TRP A 72 5.38 18.11 0.79
CA TRP A 72 5.60 17.65 -0.57
C TRP A 72 6.44 16.37 -0.63
N LEU A 73 7.58 16.32 0.08
CA LEU A 73 8.43 15.13 0.11
C LEU A 73 7.68 13.89 0.62
N THR A 74 6.80 14.07 1.60
CA THR A 74 5.97 12.99 2.13
C THR A 74 4.91 12.51 1.13
N ALA A 75 4.37 13.41 0.30
CA ALA A 75 3.26 13.14 -0.61
C ALA A 75 3.69 12.62 -1.99
N LEU A 76 4.83 13.09 -2.52
CA LEU A 76 5.30 12.79 -3.88
C LEU A 76 5.44 11.28 -4.19
N PRO A 77 5.93 10.42 -3.25
CA PRO A 77 5.98 8.99 -3.51
C PRO A 77 4.62 8.38 -3.83
N ALA A 78 3.56 8.86 -3.17
CA ALA A 78 2.23 8.36 -3.42
C ALA A 78 1.65 8.84 -4.76
N LEU A 79 1.97 10.06 -5.18
CA LEU A 79 1.58 10.58 -6.48
C LEU A 79 2.14 9.72 -7.63
N SER A 80 3.44 9.50 -7.63
CA SER A 80 4.10 8.70 -8.67
C SER A 80 3.72 7.21 -8.54
N GLY A 81 3.66 6.68 -7.32
CA GLY A 81 3.31 5.29 -7.08
C GLY A 81 1.88 4.93 -7.53
N ALA A 82 0.90 5.80 -7.25
CA ALA A 82 -0.47 5.62 -7.72
C ALA A 82 -0.57 5.66 -9.25
N THR A 83 0.10 6.64 -9.86
CA THR A 83 0.13 6.79 -11.34
C THR A 83 0.79 5.59 -12.01
N LEU A 84 1.97 5.18 -11.56
CA LEU A 84 2.70 4.05 -12.12
C LEU A 84 2.00 2.72 -11.87
N ARG A 85 1.21 2.59 -10.80
CA ARG A 85 0.45 1.37 -10.48
C ARG A 85 -0.51 0.99 -11.60
N ILE A 86 -1.08 1.96 -12.31
CA ILE A 86 -1.96 1.72 -13.46
C ILE A 86 -1.20 0.96 -14.55
N PHE A 87 0.05 1.32 -14.83
CA PHE A 87 0.87 0.70 -15.86
C PHE A 87 1.46 -0.64 -15.41
N TYR A 88 1.90 -0.74 -14.15
CA TYR A 88 2.56 -1.95 -13.62
C TYR A 88 1.67 -3.20 -13.65
N SER A 89 0.35 -3.05 -13.60
CA SER A 89 -0.58 -4.17 -13.72
C SER A 89 -0.47 -4.91 -15.05
N PHE A 90 -0.07 -4.20 -16.13
CA PHE A 90 0.07 -4.75 -17.48
C PHE A 90 1.46 -5.29 -17.79
N LEU A 91 2.48 -4.96 -17.00
CA LEU A 91 3.87 -5.29 -17.31
C LEU A 91 4.20 -6.76 -16.99
N VAL A 92 3.49 -7.39 -16.06
CA VAL A 92 3.65 -8.82 -15.74
C VAL A 92 3.31 -9.71 -16.95
N PRO A 93 2.18 -9.53 -17.65
CA PRO A 93 1.88 -10.28 -18.85
C PRO A 93 2.87 -10.07 -20.01
N ILE A 94 3.56 -8.93 -20.04
CA ILE A 94 4.51 -8.59 -21.11
C ILE A 94 5.89 -9.17 -20.83
N PHE A 95 6.43 -8.94 -19.62
CA PHE A 95 7.81 -9.27 -19.27
C PHE A 95 7.96 -10.60 -18.54
N GLY A 96 6.86 -11.16 -18.00
CA GLY A 96 6.87 -12.29 -17.10
C GLY A 96 6.98 -11.85 -15.62
N GLY A 97 6.35 -12.64 -14.74
CA GLY A 97 6.25 -12.28 -13.32
C GLY A 97 7.59 -12.25 -12.59
N ARG A 98 8.44 -13.25 -12.83
CA ARG A 98 9.79 -13.36 -12.27
C ARG A 98 10.67 -12.18 -12.69
N LYS A 99 10.80 -11.97 -14.00
CA LYS A 99 11.65 -10.91 -14.56
C LYS A 99 11.18 -9.54 -14.08
N PHE A 100 9.87 -9.29 -14.16
CA PHE A 100 9.34 -7.99 -13.79
C PHE A 100 9.47 -7.74 -12.27
N THR A 101 9.18 -8.72 -11.41
CA THR A 101 9.37 -8.58 -9.94
C THR A 101 10.83 -8.26 -9.62
N THR A 102 11.79 -8.95 -10.26
CA THR A 102 13.22 -8.68 -10.07
C THR A 102 13.60 -7.25 -10.46
N LEU A 103 13.21 -6.82 -11.69
CA LEU A 103 13.53 -5.47 -12.18
C LEU A 103 12.87 -4.37 -11.32
N ALA A 104 11.60 -4.56 -10.98
CA ALA A 104 10.85 -3.62 -10.17
C ALA A 104 11.40 -3.52 -8.73
N THR A 105 11.91 -4.62 -8.18
CA THR A 105 12.62 -4.60 -6.89
C THR A 105 13.97 -3.92 -7.00
N LEU A 106 14.78 -4.23 -8.02
CA LEU A 106 16.07 -3.58 -8.26
C LEU A 106 15.94 -2.08 -8.52
N SER A 107 14.85 -1.63 -9.13
CA SER A 107 14.62 -0.19 -9.35
C SER A 107 14.56 0.61 -8.05
N LEU A 108 14.22 -0.03 -6.92
CA LEU A 108 14.22 0.60 -5.59
C LEU A 108 15.62 0.97 -5.10
N LEU A 109 16.69 0.39 -5.66
CA LEU A 109 18.07 0.79 -5.36
C LEU A 109 18.35 2.23 -5.77
N ILE A 110 17.72 2.72 -6.84
CA ILE A 110 17.94 4.08 -7.34
C ILE A 110 17.60 5.12 -6.27
N PRO A 111 16.34 5.21 -5.77
CA PRO A 111 16.00 6.20 -4.77
C PRO A 111 16.68 5.94 -3.43
N THR A 112 16.92 4.69 -3.02
CA THR A 112 17.51 4.39 -1.70
C THR A 112 18.98 4.76 -1.63
N ILE A 113 19.75 4.44 -2.67
CA ILE A 113 21.18 4.81 -2.76
C ILE A 113 21.30 6.34 -2.92
N TRP A 114 20.52 6.94 -3.82
CA TRP A 114 20.58 8.39 -4.03
C TRP A 114 20.18 9.16 -2.78
N MET A 115 19.12 8.73 -2.07
CA MET A 115 18.74 9.29 -0.77
C MET A 115 19.88 9.23 0.24
N GLY A 116 20.54 8.06 0.33
CA GLY A 116 21.67 7.90 1.25
C GLY A 116 22.80 8.89 1.01
N PHE A 117 23.15 9.17 -0.25
CA PHE A 117 24.16 10.19 -0.56
C PHE A 117 23.64 11.62 -0.39
N ALA A 118 22.41 11.91 -0.85
CA ALA A 118 21.83 13.26 -0.78
C ALA A 118 21.64 13.75 0.66
N LEU A 119 21.36 12.85 1.60
CA LEU A 119 21.14 13.18 3.02
C LEU A 119 22.45 13.50 3.78
N GLN A 120 23.63 13.31 3.17
CA GLN A 120 24.91 13.63 3.80
C GLN A 120 25.29 15.12 3.66
N ASP A 121 24.74 15.83 2.66
CA ASP A 121 24.99 17.23 2.42
C ASP A 121 23.76 18.09 2.74
N PRO A 122 23.78 18.90 3.82
CA PRO A 122 22.69 19.81 4.18
C PRO A 122 22.34 20.85 3.08
N ASN A 123 23.26 21.11 2.14
CA ASN A 123 23.04 22.04 1.04
C ASN A 123 22.34 21.41 -0.15
N THR A 124 22.06 20.09 -0.12
CA THR A 124 21.32 19.41 -1.19
C THR A 124 19.97 20.11 -1.44
N PRO A 125 19.71 20.56 -2.69
CA PRO A 125 18.53 21.33 -2.99
C PRO A 125 17.23 20.51 -2.89
N PHE A 126 16.13 21.16 -2.55
CA PHE A 126 14.80 20.55 -2.45
C PHE A 126 14.41 19.76 -3.71
N ALA A 127 14.75 20.26 -4.90
CA ALA A 127 14.44 19.60 -6.18
C ALA A 127 15.06 18.18 -6.26
N THR A 128 16.26 17.98 -5.75
CA THR A 128 16.91 16.66 -5.69
C THR A 128 16.07 15.70 -4.83
N PHE A 129 15.68 16.13 -3.64
CA PHE A 129 14.85 15.32 -2.76
C PHE A 129 13.45 15.06 -3.35
N ALA A 130 12.86 16.02 -4.04
CA ALA A 130 11.60 15.85 -4.73
C ALA A 130 11.68 14.75 -5.82
N ILE A 131 12.77 14.71 -6.59
CA ILE A 131 13.00 13.65 -7.60
C ILE A 131 13.17 12.29 -6.90
N ILE A 132 13.98 12.22 -5.84
CA ILE A 132 14.15 10.98 -5.07
C ILE A 132 12.80 10.51 -4.51
N ALA A 133 11.98 11.43 -3.99
CA ALA A 133 10.66 11.11 -3.48
C ALA A 133 9.72 10.54 -4.58
N LEU A 134 9.73 11.13 -5.78
CA LEU A 134 9.01 10.58 -6.93
C LEU A 134 9.50 9.17 -7.29
N LEU A 135 10.80 8.91 -7.27
CA LEU A 135 11.37 7.59 -7.56
C LEU A 135 11.03 6.54 -6.49
N CYS A 136 10.82 6.93 -5.23
CA CYS A 136 10.30 6.04 -4.19
C CYS A 136 8.91 5.49 -4.54
N GLY A 137 8.17 6.15 -5.43
CA GLY A 137 6.88 5.68 -5.95
C GLY A 137 6.96 4.37 -6.73
N PHE A 138 8.13 3.95 -7.22
CA PHE A 138 8.31 2.60 -7.77
C PHE A 138 7.84 1.52 -6.79
N GLY A 139 8.06 1.73 -5.48
CA GLY A 139 7.57 0.84 -4.44
C GLY A 139 6.05 0.75 -4.41
N GLY A 140 5.35 1.89 -4.48
CA GLY A 140 3.89 1.92 -4.53
C GLY A 140 3.32 1.21 -5.75
N ALA A 141 3.98 1.32 -6.89
CA ALA A 141 3.58 0.69 -8.15
C ALA A 141 3.68 -0.85 -8.10
N ASN A 142 4.65 -1.40 -7.37
CA ASN A 142 4.90 -2.85 -7.27
C ASN A 142 3.72 -3.64 -6.70
N PHE A 143 2.80 -3.00 -5.99
CA PHE A 143 1.58 -3.66 -5.52
C PHE A 143 0.77 -4.26 -6.67
N ALA A 144 0.55 -3.51 -7.75
CA ALA A 144 -0.27 -3.97 -8.86
C ALA A 144 0.37 -5.14 -9.61
N SER A 145 1.66 -5.08 -9.89
CA SER A 145 2.38 -6.17 -10.55
C SER A 145 2.47 -7.42 -9.69
N SER A 146 2.74 -7.26 -8.39
CA SER A 146 2.79 -8.37 -7.43
C SER A 146 1.45 -9.09 -7.32
N MET A 147 0.35 -8.33 -7.17
CA MET A 147 -1.00 -8.89 -7.08
C MET A 147 -1.40 -9.59 -8.39
N SER A 148 -1.14 -8.96 -9.54
CA SER A 148 -1.37 -9.55 -10.85
C SER A 148 -0.61 -10.87 -11.02
N ASN A 149 0.69 -10.89 -10.71
CA ASN A 149 1.51 -12.09 -10.83
C ASN A 149 0.98 -13.24 -9.98
N ILE A 150 0.71 -13.02 -8.69
CA ILE A 150 0.23 -14.08 -7.79
C ILE A 150 -1.15 -14.58 -8.20
N SER A 151 -2.01 -13.72 -8.75
CA SER A 151 -3.34 -14.13 -9.22
C SER A 151 -3.28 -15.23 -10.30
N PHE A 152 -2.25 -15.22 -11.16
CA PHE A 152 -2.09 -16.23 -12.21
C PHE A 152 -1.62 -17.60 -11.69
N PHE A 153 -0.97 -17.63 -10.52
CA PHE A 153 -0.45 -18.88 -9.96
C PHE A 153 -1.50 -19.74 -9.25
N TYR A 154 -2.57 -19.13 -8.71
CA TYR A 154 -3.51 -19.83 -7.83
C TYR A 154 -4.84 -20.17 -8.52
N PRO A 155 -5.45 -21.35 -8.19
CA PRO A 155 -6.79 -21.66 -8.59
C PRO A 155 -7.77 -20.66 -7.95
N LYS A 156 -8.91 -20.45 -8.61
CA LYS A 156 -9.91 -19.45 -8.21
C LYS A 156 -10.39 -19.60 -6.77
N SER A 157 -10.51 -20.84 -6.30
CA SER A 157 -10.90 -21.18 -4.92
C SER A 157 -9.91 -20.68 -3.86
N GLN A 158 -8.63 -20.53 -4.19
CA GLN A 158 -7.56 -20.13 -3.26
C GLN A 158 -6.94 -18.77 -3.59
N GLN A 159 -7.29 -18.18 -4.73
CA GLN A 159 -6.73 -16.91 -5.23
C GLN A 159 -6.95 -15.77 -4.23
N GLY A 160 -8.15 -15.65 -3.66
CA GLY A 160 -8.45 -14.61 -2.67
C GLY A 160 -7.56 -14.68 -1.43
N THR A 161 -7.32 -15.88 -0.90
CA THR A 161 -6.44 -16.10 0.25
C THR A 161 -4.99 -15.75 -0.08
N ALA A 162 -4.49 -16.20 -1.23
CA ALA A 162 -3.11 -15.93 -1.66
C ALA A 162 -2.86 -14.43 -1.88
N MET A 163 -3.78 -13.76 -2.55
CA MET A 163 -3.72 -12.31 -2.77
C MET A 163 -3.87 -11.53 -1.45
N GLY A 164 -4.73 -12.00 -0.55
CA GLY A 164 -4.90 -11.42 0.79
C GLY A 164 -3.63 -11.50 1.63
N LEU A 165 -2.95 -12.66 1.62
CA LEU A 165 -1.65 -12.84 2.26
C LEU A 165 -0.57 -11.94 1.65
N ASN A 166 -0.47 -11.92 0.32
CA ASN A 166 0.51 -11.09 -0.38
C ASN A 166 0.31 -9.60 -0.06
N ALA A 167 -0.92 -9.10 -0.15
CA ALA A 167 -1.24 -7.72 0.16
C ALA A 167 -1.06 -7.38 1.65
N GLY A 168 -1.55 -8.24 2.55
CA GLY A 168 -1.50 -8.01 3.99
C GLY A 168 -0.07 -7.97 4.52
N LEU A 169 0.72 -8.99 4.21
CA LEU A 169 2.13 -9.07 4.63
C LEU A 169 3.00 -8.04 3.90
N GLY A 170 2.68 -7.70 2.65
CA GLY A 170 3.34 -6.61 1.93
C GLY A 170 3.12 -5.25 2.61
N ASN A 171 1.89 -4.95 3.05
CA ASN A 171 1.55 -3.71 3.75
C ASN A 171 2.31 -3.54 5.09
N LEU A 172 2.75 -4.64 5.72
CA LEU A 172 3.59 -4.56 6.93
C LEU A 172 4.90 -3.82 6.67
N GLY A 173 5.36 -3.72 5.42
CA GLY A 173 6.55 -2.95 5.05
C GLY A 173 6.50 -1.50 5.52
N VAL A 174 5.32 -0.89 5.58
CA VAL A 174 5.11 0.47 6.11
C VAL A 174 5.54 0.54 7.59
N SER A 175 5.03 -0.39 8.40
CA SER A 175 5.35 -0.47 9.83
C SER A 175 6.80 -0.90 10.07
N VAL A 176 7.29 -1.88 9.32
CA VAL A 176 8.69 -2.35 9.40
C VAL A 176 9.65 -1.19 9.13
N MET A 177 9.39 -0.37 8.12
CA MET A 177 10.21 0.80 7.82
C MET A 177 10.16 1.83 8.96
N GLN A 178 8.97 2.16 9.46
CA GLN A 178 8.82 3.15 10.54
C GLN A 178 9.42 2.68 11.88
N PHE A 179 9.58 1.36 12.06
CA PHE A 179 10.28 0.79 13.21
C PHE A 179 11.79 0.70 13.00
N LEU A 180 12.24 0.21 11.84
CA LEU A 180 13.65 -0.07 11.56
C LEU A 180 14.47 1.20 11.35
N VAL A 181 13.96 2.16 10.56
CA VAL A 181 14.72 3.36 10.20
C VAL A 181 15.14 4.17 11.43
N PRO A 182 14.27 4.45 12.43
CA PRO A 182 14.69 5.12 13.66
C PRO A 182 15.80 4.42 14.42
N ALA A 183 15.85 3.09 14.38
CA ALA A 183 16.89 2.31 15.04
C ALA A 183 18.25 2.44 14.32
N VAL A 184 18.25 2.41 12.99
CA VAL A 184 19.50 2.40 12.21
C VAL A 184 20.12 3.79 12.02
N ILE A 185 19.33 4.87 12.07
CA ILE A 185 19.86 6.23 11.97
C ILE A 185 20.63 6.68 13.22
N GLY A 186 20.50 5.98 14.34
CA GLY A 186 21.26 6.23 15.56
C GLY A 186 22.63 5.55 15.62
N VAL A 187 22.97 4.70 14.63
CA VAL A 187 24.16 3.83 14.69
C VAL A 187 24.92 3.86 13.36
N GLY A 188 26.24 3.94 13.41
CA GLY A 188 27.12 3.89 12.23
C GLY A 188 27.26 2.46 11.66
N ILE A 189 26.18 1.85 11.17
CA ILE A 189 26.14 0.43 10.76
C ILE A 189 26.97 0.09 9.52
N PHE A 190 27.29 1.08 8.69
CA PHE A 190 28.07 0.87 7.45
C PHE A 190 29.54 1.33 7.59
N GLY A 191 29.98 1.78 8.78
CA GLY A 191 31.33 2.27 9.01
C GLY A 191 31.71 3.34 8.00
N ALA A 192 32.93 3.27 7.48
CA ALA A 192 33.49 4.24 6.51
C ALA A 192 32.66 4.25 5.16
N LEU A 193 32.01 3.16 4.81
CA LEU A 193 31.16 3.11 3.59
C LEU A 193 29.87 3.91 3.74
N GLY A 194 29.41 4.14 4.96
CA GLY A 194 28.17 4.85 5.26
C GLY A 194 28.31 6.38 5.30
N GLY A 195 29.53 6.92 5.23
CA GLY A 195 29.80 8.35 5.39
C GLY A 195 29.78 8.81 6.84
N ASP A 196 30.04 10.11 7.04
CA ASP A 196 30.20 10.72 8.36
C ASP A 196 28.85 10.93 9.08
N ALA A 197 28.95 10.94 10.43
CA ALA A 197 27.79 11.27 11.26
C ALA A 197 27.43 12.75 11.16
N GLN A 198 26.13 13.05 11.13
CA GLN A 198 25.64 14.41 11.35
C GLN A 198 25.56 14.69 12.86
N THR A 199 25.94 15.91 13.26
CA THR A 199 25.75 16.38 14.64
C THR A 199 24.44 17.16 14.72
N THR A 200 23.50 16.69 15.53
CA THR A 200 22.23 17.38 15.74
C THR A 200 22.44 18.66 16.57
N ALA A 201 21.49 19.58 16.53
CA ALA A 201 21.50 20.80 17.35
C ALA A 201 21.60 20.52 18.87
N LYS A 202 21.27 19.30 19.29
CA LYS A 202 21.38 18.84 20.69
C LYS A 202 22.73 18.15 21.01
N GLY A 203 23.70 18.18 20.08
CA GLY A 203 25.00 17.54 20.25
C GLY A 203 25.03 16.01 20.16
N THR A 204 23.91 15.39 19.74
CA THR A 204 23.85 13.93 19.50
C THR A 204 24.26 13.60 18.06
N THR A 205 24.91 12.46 17.88
CA THR A 205 25.28 11.96 16.54
C THR A 205 24.11 11.25 15.88
N MET A 206 23.98 11.42 14.56
CA MET A 206 22.95 10.79 13.74
C MET A 206 23.54 10.43 12.38
N TYR A 207 23.07 9.33 11.80
CA TYR A 207 23.42 8.85 10.46
C TYR A 207 22.15 8.80 9.61
N LEU A 208 21.58 9.96 9.24
CA LEU A 208 20.29 10.01 8.53
C LEU A 208 20.34 9.29 7.17
N GLN A 209 21.50 9.24 6.53
CA GLN A 209 21.76 8.50 5.31
C GLN A 209 21.47 6.99 5.43
N ASN A 210 21.55 6.42 6.62
CA ASN A 210 21.19 5.01 6.85
C ASN A 210 19.72 4.71 6.58
N ALA A 211 18.86 5.74 6.61
CA ALA A 211 17.45 5.60 6.18
C ALA A 211 17.33 5.10 4.73
N GLY A 212 18.27 5.50 3.85
CA GLY A 212 18.36 4.99 2.49
C GLY A 212 19.17 3.70 2.40
N PHE A 213 20.38 3.69 2.96
CA PHE A 213 21.34 2.60 2.74
C PHE A 213 20.93 1.26 3.36
N VAL A 214 20.16 1.22 4.45
CA VAL A 214 19.73 -0.02 5.10
C VAL A 214 18.93 -0.93 4.17
N TRP A 215 18.25 -0.37 3.20
CA TRP A 215 17.42 -1.13 2.26
C TRP A 215 18.24 -1.79 1.15
N VAL A 216 19.42 -1.27 0.83
CA VAL A 216 20.25 -1.72 -0.30
C VAL A 216 20.54 -3.22 -0.25
N PRO A 217 21.14 -3.77 0.83
CA PRO A 217 21.41 -5.20 0.90
C PRO A 217 20.12 -6.05 0.89
N LEU A 218 19.05 -5.57 1.53
CA LEU A 218 17.77 -6.28 1.58
C LEU A 218 17.10 -6.35 0.21
N ILE A 219 17.13 -5.24 -0.56
CA ILE A 219 16.62 -5.17 -1.93
C ILE A 219 17.39 -6.14 -2.83
N ILE A 220 18.73 -6.18 -2.73
CA ILE A 220 19.56 -7.08 -3.52
C ILE A 220 19.21 -8.54 -3.22
N ILE A 221 19.12 -8.91 -1.94
CA ILE A 221 18.77 -10.27 -1.51
C ILE A 221 17.38 -10.66 -2.04
N ALA A 222 16.37 -9.79 -1.89
CA ALA A 222 15.02 -10.07 -2.37
C ALA A 222 14.95 -10.18 -3.89
N ALA A 223 15.66 -9.32 -4.62
CA ALA A 223 15.75 -9.39 -6.09
C ALA A 223 16.43 -10.67 -6.57
N LEU A 224 17.51 -11.10 -5.91
CA LEU A 224 18.16 -12.38 -6.19
C LEU A 224 17.23 -13.55 -5.90
N ALA A 225 16.49 -13.52 -4.76
CA ALA A 225 15.49 -14.52 -4.46
C ALA A 225 14.39 -14.60 -5.53
N ALA A 226 13.93 -13.44 -6.04
CA ALA A 226 12.97 -13.38 -7.14
C ALA A 226 13.56 -13.95 -8.44
N TRP A 227 14.80 -13.56 -8.78
CA TRP A 227 15.46 -14.02 -10.00
C TRP A 227 15.70 -15.53 -10.04
N PHE A 228 16.13 -16.11 -8.93
CA PHE A 228 16.48 -17.53 -8.85
C PHE A 228 15.32 -18.42 -8.41
N GLY A 229 14.37 -17.90 -7.66
CA GLY A 229 13.30 -18.70 -7.02
C GLY A 229 11.92 -18.59 -7.64
N MET A 230 11.61 -17.51 -8.36
CA MET A 230 10.30 -17.34 -9.01
C MET A 230 10.27 -17.92 -10.43
N ASN A 231 9.05 -18.03 -10.97
CA ASN A 231 8.79 -18.51 -12.32
C ASN A 231 8.08 -17.45 -13.18
N ASP A 232 8.26 -17.55 -14.51
CA ASP A 232 7.46 -16.84 -15.50
C ASP A 232 6.38 -17.78 -16.07
N LEU A 233 5.13 -17.36 -16.11
CA LEU A 233 4.02 -18.11 -16.71
C LEU A 233 3.74 -17.60 -18.12
N SER A 234 3.79 -18.47 -19.12
CA SER A 234 3.45 -18.12 -20.52
C SER A 234 1.95 -17.89 -20.72
N SER A 235 1.13 -18.47 -19.84
CA SER A 235 -0.33 -18.32 -19.83
C SER A 235 -0.83 -17.01 -19.20
N ALA A 236 0.05 -16.25 -18.52
CA ALA A 236 -0.28 -14.97 -17.92
C ALA A 236 -0.43 -13.90 -19.03
N LYS A 237 -1.61 -13.87 -19.67
CA LYS A 237 -1.95 -12.89 -20.70
C LYS A 237 -3.13 -12.04 -20.23
N ALA A 238 -3.00 -10.73 -20.32
CA ALA A 238 -4.07 -9.77 -20.12
C ALA A 238 -4.01 -8.71 -21.23
N SER A 239 -5.16 -8.38 -21.81
CA SER A 239 -5.27 -7.31 -22.79
C SER A 239 -5.73 -6.03 -22.10
N PHE A 240 -5.10 -4.90 -22.42
CA PHE A 240 -5.57 -3.58 -21.96
C PHE A 240 -6.99 -3.29 -22.45
N LYS A 241 -7.29 -3.69 -23.69
CA LYS A 241 -8.61 -3.49 -24.30
C LYS A 241 -9.72 -4.19 -23.49
N ASP A 242 -9.47 -5.43 -23.04
CA ASP A 242 -10.46 -6.18 -22.26
C ASP A 242 -10.66 -5.60 -20.86
N GLN A 243 -9.65 -4.95 -20.31
CA GLN A 243 -9.72 -4.32 -18.99
C GLN A 243 -10.31 -2.90 -19.03
N SER A 244 -10.19 -2.18 -20.17
CA SER A 244 -10.67 -0.80 -20.30
C SER A 244 -12.19 -0.65 -20.21
N VAL A 245 -12.95 -1.73 -20.37
CA VAL A 245 -14.42 -1.77 -20.22
C VAL A 245 -14.88 -1.24 -18.87
N ILE A 246 -14.07 -1.40 -17.81
CA ILE A 246 -14.41 -0.94 -16.46
C ILE A 246 -14.60 0.57 -16.36
N PHE A 247 -13.97 1.36 -17.23
CA PHE A 247 -14.11 2.83 -17.22
C PHE A 247 -15.52 3.30 -17.57
N GLY A 248 -16.29 2.49 -18.29
CA GLY A 248 -17.72 2.72 -18.54
C GLY A 248 -18.64 2.22 -17.42
N ARG A 249 -18.12 1.57 -16.39
CA ARG A 249 -18.91 1.01 -15.29
C ARG A 249 -19.00 2.00 -14.13
N GLN A 250 -20.21 2.45 -13.81
CA GLN A 250 -20.47 3.32 -12.66
C GLN A 250 -19.95 2.71 -11.36
N GLN A 251 -20.12 1.40 -11.18
CA GLN A 251 -19.68 0.68 -9.98
C GLN A 251 -18.16 0.73 -9.76
N ASN A 252 -17.38 0.78 -10.85
CA ASN A 252 -15.93 0.99 -10.75
C ASN A 252 -15.60 2.32 -10.05
N TRP A 253 -16.23 3.41 -10.44
CA TRP A 253 -15.96 4.75 -9.88
C TRP A 253 -16.44 4.89 -8.44
N ILE A 254 -17.60 4.30 -8.11
CA ILE A 254 -18.09 4.28 -6.73
C ILE A 254 -17.09 3.51 -5.84
N MET A 255 -16.63 2.34 -6.28
CA MET A 255 -15.65 1.56 -5.52
C MET A 255 -14.30 2.27 -5.41
N CYS A 256 -13.88 3.05 -6.41
CA CYS A 256 -12.70 3.91 -6.32
C CYS A 256 -12.82 4.93 -5.17
N ILE A 257 -13.97 5.59 -5.05
CA ILE A 257 -14.24 6.56 -3.98
C ILE A 257 -14.26 5.86 -2.62
N LEU A 258 -14.97 4.74 -2.49
CA LEU A 258 -15.05 3.99 -1.25
C LEU A 258 -13.68 3.46 -0.81
N TYR A 259 -12.90 2.92 -1.73
CA TYR A 259 -11.58 2.39 -1.40
C TYR A 259 -10.56 3.51 -1.14
N LEU A 260 -10.72 4.68 -1.76
CA LEU A 260 -9.93 5.87 -1.40
C LEU A 260 -10.16 6.27 0.07
N ALA A 261 -11.41 6.17 0.56
CA ALA A 261 -11.71 6.48 1.96
C ALA A 261 -11.09 5.48 2.94
N THR A 262 -10.89 4.21 2.57
CA THR A 262 -10.28 3.20 3.44
C THR A 262 -8.78 3.08 3.21
N PHE A 263 -8.35 2.61 2.04
CA PHE A 263 -6.92 2.42 1.73
C PHE A 263 -6.18 3.74 1.59
N GLY A 264 -6.83 4.74 0.96
CA GLY A 264 -6.25 6.08 0.86
C GLY A 264 -6.01 6.70 2.24
N SER A 265 -6.93 6.51 3.19
CA SER A 265 -6.73 6.94 4.58
C SER A 265 -5.63 6.13 5.26
N PHE A 266 -5.57 4.81 5.07
CA PHE A 266 -4.49 3.99 5.62
C PHE A 266 -3.11 4.49 5.21
N ILE A 267 -2.88 4.66 3.91
CA ILE A 267 -1.57 5.06 3.41
C ILE A 267 -1.28 6.54 3.67
N GLY A 268 -2.31 7.40 3.59
CA GLY A 268 -2.18 8.83 3.85
C GLY A 268 -1.88 9.13 5.31
N PHE A 269 -2.58 8.49 6.24
CA PHE A 269 -2.24 8.61 7.66
C PHE A 269 -0.89 7.98 7.97
N SER A 270 -0.56 6.82 7.41
CA SER A 270 0.76 6.21 7.59
C SER A 270 1.90 7.16 7.20
N ALA A 271 1.72 7.90 6.11
CA ALA A 271 2.69 8.88 5.64
C ALA A 271 2.73 10.15 6.52
N ALA A 272 1.58 10.64 6.97
CA ALA A 272 1.48 11.90 7.70
C ALA A 272 1.69 11.76 9.23
N PHE A 273 1.40 10.61 9.81
CA PHE A 273 1.28 10.41 11.27
C PHE A 273 2.55 10.77 12.06
N PRO A 274 3.78 10.39 11.64
CA PRO A 274 4.99 10.80 12.37
C PRO A 274 5.13 12.32 12.45
N MET A 275 4.88 13.05 11.36
CA MET A 275 4.97 14.50 11.32
C MET A 275 3.83 15.17 12.10
N LEU A 276 2.62 14.63 12.07
CA LEU A 276 1.48 15.11 12.86
C LEU A 276 1.77 15.04 14.37
N ILE A 277 2.33 13.93 14.82
CA ILE A 277 2.74 13.79 16.24
C ILE A 277 3.81 14.83 16.57
N LYS A 278 4.85 14.98 15.74
CA LYS A 278 5.93 15.95 15.99
C LYS A 278 5.43 17.39 16.10
N GLN A 279 4.47 17.76 15.24
CA GLN A 279 3.91 19.12 15.21
C GLN A 279 2.93 19.39 16.33
N SER A 280 2.13 18.39 16.71
CA SER A 280 1.04 18.55 17.69
C SER A 280 1.49 18.30 19.12
N PHE A 281 2.51 17.44 19.32
CA PHE A 281 3.05 17.03 20.61
C PHE A 281 4.58 17.05 20.59
N PRO A 282 5.21 18.23 20.69
CA PRO A 282 6.67 18.39 20.53
C PRO A 282 7.50 17.56 21.51
N ASP A 283 6.95 17.28 22.68
CA ASP A 283 7.62 16.49 23.74
C ASP A 283 7.60 14.98 23.48
N VAL A 284 6.78 14.53 22.52
CA VAL A 284 6.68 13.12 22.17
C VAL A 284 7.59 12.80 21.00
N ASN A 285 8.42 11.76 21.14
CA ASN A 285 9.19 11.25 20.02
C ASN A 285 8.28 10.40 19.10
N PRO A 286 7.88 10.91 17.92
CA PRO A 286 6.96 10.20 17.05
C PRO A 286 7.51 8.86 16.55
N LEU A 287 8.83 8.77 16.40
CA LEU A 287 9.50 7.59 15.84
C LEU A 287 9.47 6.36 16.76
N LYS A 288 9.12 6.55 18.04
CA LYS A 288 8.94 5.44 18.99
C LYS A 288 7.57 4.79 18.90
N VAL A 289 6.56 5.47 18.34
CA VAL A 289 5.16 5.04 18.44
C VAL A 289 4.44 5.00 17.09
N ALA A 290 4.88 5.77 16.09
CA ALA A 290 4.14 5.94 14.84
C ALA A 290 3.96 4.62 14.07
N PHE A 291 4.94 3.70 14.14
CA PHE A 291 4.88 2.40 13.46
C PHE A 291 3.70 1.53 13.89
N LEU A 292 3.16 1.75 15.09
CA LEU A 292 2.02 0.99 15.62
C LEU A 292 0.75 1.23 14.79
N GLY A 293 0.56 2.43 14.25
CA GLY A 293 -0.59 2.74 13.40
C GLY A 293 -0.68 1.82 12.18
N PRO A 294 0.28 1.89 11.25
CA PRO A 294 0.30 0.99 10.09
C PRO A 294 0.32 -0.50 10.46
N LEU A 295 0.96 -0.86 11.59
CA LEU A 295 0.98 -2.24 12.07
C LEU A 295 -0.43 -2.76 12.32
N VAL A 296 -1.19 -2.07 13.17
CA VAL A 296 -2.56 -2.51 13.50
C VAL A 296 -3.46 -2.45 12.26
N GLY A 297 -3.34 -1.41 11.42
CA GLY A 297 -4.11 -1.32 10.18
C GLY A 297 -3.85 -2.50 9.23
N ALA A 298 -2.59 -2.90 9.05
CA ALA A 298 -2.24 -4.04 8.21
C ALA A 298 -2.76 -5.37 8.77
N LEU A 299 -2.65 -5.58 10.10
CA LEU A 299 -3.11 -6.79 10.77
C LEU A 299 -4.64 -6.95 10.77
N PHE A 300 -5.38 -5.85 10.84
CA PHE A 300 -6.86 -5.89 10.83
C PHE A 300 -7.47 -5.98 9.44
N ARG A 301 -6.68 -5.91 8.36
CA ARG A 301 -7.18 -6.06 6.99
C ARG A 301 -7.79 -7.45 6.71
N PRO A 302 -7.13 -8.58 7.04
CA PRO A 302 -7.74 -9.92 6.89
C PRO A 302 -8.99 -10.09 7.74
N PHE A 303 -9.00 -9.53 8.96
CA PHE A 303 -10.18 -9.55 9.83
C PHE A 303 -11.38 -8.83 9.21
N GLY A 304 -11.16 -7.68 8.55
CA GLY A 304 -12.21 -6.96 7.83
C GLY A 304 -12.80 -7.77 6.66
N GLY A 305 -11.97 -8.51 5.93
CA GLY A 305 -12.42 -9.44 4.89
C GLY A 305 -13.27 -10.59 5.44
N TRP A 306 -12.81 -11.22 6.51
CA TRP A 306 -13.55 -12.29 7.20
C TRP A 306 -14.88 -11.79 7.78
N LEU A 307 -14.91 -10.61 8.37
CA LEU A 307 -16.13 -10.01 8.90
C LEU A 307 -17.14 -9.72 7.78
N ALA A 308 -16.64 -9.24 6.63
CA ALA A 308 -17.44 -8.98 5.44
C ALA A 308 -18.03 -10.27 4.83
N ASP A 309 -17.32 -11.38 4.91
CA ASP A 309 -17.84 -12.69 4.49
C ASP A 309 -19.02 -13.16 5.36
N LYS A 310 -18.99 -12.83 6.66
CA LYS A 310 -20.05 -13.23 7.60
C LYS A 310 -21.27 -12.31 7.64
N LEU A 311 -21.04 -11.00 7.57
CA LEU A 311 -22.09 -9.99 7.82
C LEU A 311 -22.53 -9.25 6.56
N GLY A 312 -21.84 -9.46 5.43
CA GLY A 312 -21.99 -8.69 4.21
C GLY A 312 -21.02 -7.51 4.14
N GLY A 313 -20.37 -7.35 3.00
CA GLY A 313 -19.33 -6.33 2.79
C GLY A 313 -19.85 -4.91 2.94
N ALA A 314 -21.02 -4.62 2.35
CA ALA A 314 -21.64 -3.30 2.42
C ALA A 314 -22.02 -2.89 3.83
N LYS A 315 -22.56 -3.81 4.64
CA LYS A 315 -22.95 -3.53 6.02
C LYS A 315 -21.73 -3.24 6.90
N VAL A 316 -20.68 -4.04 6.77
CA VAL A 316 -19.42 -3.83 7.49
C VAL A 316 -18.80 -2.50 7.09
N THR A 317 -18.71 -2.21 5.79
CA THR A 317 -18.14 -0.96 5.26
C THR A 317 -18.94 0.27 5.71
N LEU A 318 -20.26 0.20 5.72
CA LEU A 318 -21.15 1.27 6.18
C LEU A 318 -20.88 1.64 7.65
N ILE A 319 -20.91 0.64 8.54
CA ILE A 319 -20.63 0.82 9.97
C ILE A 319 -19.20 1.34 10.16
N ASN A 320 -18.26 0.80 9.42
CA ASN A 320 -16.86 1.18 9.51
C ASN A 320 -16.63 2.67 9.19
N TYR A 321 -17.28 3.23 8.17
CA TYR A 321 -17.18 4.68 7.90
C TYR A 321 -17.76 5.53 9.03
N GLY A 322 -18.84 5.08 9.65
CA GLY A 322 -19.39 5.74 10.83
C GLY A 322 -18.38 5.78 11.99
N VAL A 323 -17.72 4.64 12.25
CA VAL A 323 -16.68 4.57 13.30
C VAL A 323 -15.46 5.42 12.91
N MET A 324 -15.05 5.45 11.64
CA MET A 324 -13.96 6.31 11.17
C MET A 324 -14.26 7.79 11.40
N ALA A 325 -15.47 8.25 11.07
CA ALA A 325 -15.88 9.64 11.30
C ALA A 325 -15.88 10.00 12.81
N LEU A 326 -16.40 9.12 13.64
CA LEU A 326 -16.37 9.29 15.10
C LEU A 326 -14.95 9.29 15.66
N ALA A 327 -14.08 8.41 15.16
CA ALA A 327 -12.68 8.36 15.57
C ALA A 327 -11.93 9.66 15.21
N VAL A 328 -12.17 10.24 14.04
CA VAL A 328 -11.58 11.53 13.68
C VAL A 328 -12.08 12.66 14.55
N MET A 329 -13.38 12.70 14.89
CA MET A 329 -13.93 13.69 15.84
C MET A 329 -13.27 13.56 17.23
N ALA A 330 -13.06 12.33 17.69
CA ALA A 330 -12.38 12.08 18.97
C ALA A 330 -10.89 12.47 18.90
N VAL A 331 -10.20 12.22 17.78
CA VAL A 331 -8.83 12.71 17.53
C VAL A 331 -8.77 14.22 17.65
N MET A 332 -9.69 14.95 17.03
CA MET A 332 -9.76 16.43 17.11
C MET A 332 -10.00 16.92 18.55
N TYR A 333 -10.88 16.23 19.29
CA TYR A 333 -11.17 16.56 20.69
C TYR A 333 -9.91 16.42 21.55
N PHE A 334 -9.21 15.29 21.50
CA PHE A 334 -8.01 15.05 22.29
C PHE A 334 -6.82 15.90 21.84
N LEU A 335 -6.74 16.22 20.55
CA LEU A 335 -5.77 17.18 20.02
C LEU A 335 -5.95 18.57 20.66
N LYS A 336 -7.19 19.07 20.69
CA LYS A 336 -7.53 20.35 21.34
C LYS A 336 -7.27 20.32 22.85
N ALA A 337 -7.51 19.18 23.48
CA ALA A 337 -7.26 18.99 24.92
C ALA A 337 -5.78 18.83 25.28
N GLY A 338 -4.85 18.75 24.29
CA GLY A 338 -3.44 18.49 24.52
C GLY A 338 -3.15 17.10 25.11
N ASN A 339 -4.06 16.15 24.99
CA ASN A 339 -3.96 14.81 25.56
C ASN A 339 -3.43 13.82 24.52
N PHE A 340 -2.13 13.55 24.56
CA PHE A 340 -1.48 12.63 23.65
C PHE A 340 -2.01 11.20 23.74
N ALA A 341 -2.27 10.68 24.95
CA ALA A 341 -2.73 9.30 25.11
C ALA A 341 -4.10 9.08 24.46
N GLY A 342 -5.05 9.99 24.67
CA GLY A 342 -6.36 9.96 24.03
C GLY A 342 -6.26 10.14 22.51
N TYR A 343 -5.46 11.09 22.05
CA TYR A 343 -5.16 11.32 20.63
C TYR A 343 -4.62 10.03 19.97
N PHE A 344 -3.60 9.43 20.58
CA PHE A 344 -2.96 8.22 20.05
C PHE A 344 -3.93 7.03 20.02
N ALA A 345 -4.67 6.80 21.09
CA ALA A 345 -5.67 5.72 21.17
C ALA A 345 -6.73 5.86 20.07
N CYS A 346 -7.25 7.08 19.83
CA CYS A 346 -8.23 7.33 18.78
C CYS A 346 -7.62 7.15 17.38
N PHE A 347 -6.35 7.51 17.19
CA PHE A 347 -5.64 7.21 15.94
C PHE A 347 -5.43 5.70 15.72
N MET A 348 -5.19 4.92 16.77
CA MET A 348 -5.13 3.45 16.65
C MET A 348 -6.48 2.89 16.22
N VAL A 349 -7.60 3.37 16.78
CA VAL A 349 -8.95 3.01 16.31
C VAL A 349 -9.13 3.36 14.84
N LEU A 350 -8.66 4.54 14.42
CA LEU A 350 -8.73 4.97 13.03
C LEU A 350 -7.91 4.06 12.10
N PHE A 351 -6.70 3.66 12.49
CA PHE A 351 -5.90 2.70 11.73
C PHE A 351 -6.54 1.31 11.66
N ILE A 352 -7.08 0.80 12.77
CA ILE A 352 -7.80 -0.47 12.81
C ILE A 352 -8.98 -0.43 11.83
N THR A 353 -9.77 0.64 11.86
CA THR A 353 -10.93 0.80 10.98
C THR A 353 -10.53 0.97 9.50
N THR A 354 -9.42 1.66 9.19
CA THR A 354 -8.90 1.67 7.81
C THR A 354 -8.53 0.26 7.35
N GLY A 355 -7.93 -0.55 8.21
CA GLY A 355 -7.63 -1.96 7.93
C GLY A 355 -8.88 -2.78 7.67
N ILE A 356 -9.86 -2.73 8.56
CA ILE A 356 -11.16 -3.41 8.40
C ILE A 356 -11.84 -2.96 7.09
N GLY A 357 -11.88 -1.66 6.84
CA GLY A 357 -12.43 -1.09 5.63
C GLY A 357 -11.72 -1.57 4.36
N ASN A 358 -10.39 -1.70 4.39
CA ASN A 358 -9.61 -2.25 3.28
C ASN A 358 -10.02 -3.69 2.93
N GLY A 359 -10.26 -4.51 3.94
CA GLY A 359 -10.74 -5.88 3.75
C GLY A 359 -12.16 -5.94 3.23
N SER A 360 -13.07 -5.18 3.85
CA SER A 360 -14.50 -5.23 3.52
C SER A 360 -14.82 -4.65 2.14
N THR A 361 -14.22 -3.52 1.76
CA THR A 361 -14.41 -2.91 0.43
C THR A 361 -13.87 -3.79 -0.69
N PHE A 362 -12.70 -4.41 -0.50
CA PHE A 362 -12.16 -5.35 -1.50
C PHE A 362 -13.08 -6.56 -1.70
N ARG A 363 -13.70 -7.03 -0.62
CA ARG A 363 -14.65 -8.17 -0.68
C ARG A 363 -15.95 -7.83 -1.42
N MET A 364 -16.38 -6.54 -1.41
CA MET A 364 -17.56 -6.09 -2.12
C MET A 364 -17.41 -6.21 -3.65
N ILE A 365 -16.22 -5.91 -4.21
CA ILE A 365 -16.02 -5.81 -5.66
C ILE A 365 -16.47 -7.10 -6.41
N PRO A 366 -15.98 -8.31 -6.06
CA PRO A 366 -16.42 -9.52 -6.76
C PRO A 366 -17.92 -9.79 -6.64
N VAL A 367 -18.53 -9.45 -5.51
CA VAL A 367 -19.98 -9.64 -5.29
C VAL A 367 -20.78 -8.70 -6.19
N ILE A 368 -20.40 -7.42 -6.25
CA ILE A 368 -21.05 -6.41 -7.09
C ILE A 368 -21.00 -6.81 -8.57
N PHE A 369 -19.81 -7.16 -9.08
CA PHE A 369 -19.63 -7.50 -10.49
C PHE A 369 -20.24 -8.86 -10.86
N ARG A 370 -20.30 -9.80 -9.91
CA ARG A 370 -21.08 -11.03 -10.09
C ARG A 370 -22.55 -10.72 -10.31
N THR A 371 -23.18 -9.94 -9.42
CA THR A 371 -24.60 -9.54 -9.54
C THR A 371 -24.83 -8.72 -10.81
N PHE A 372 -23.92 -7.85 -11.19
CA PHE A 372 -23.98 -7.06 -12.41
C PHE A 372 -24.05 -7.95 -13.66
N HIS A 373 -23.12 -8.90 -13.81
CA HIS A 373 -23.08 -9.79 -14.98
C HIS A 373 -24.17 -10.87 -14.97
N GLU A 374 -24.60 -11.32 -13.80
CA GLU A 374 -25.73 -12.23 -13.67
C GLU A 374 -27.02 -11.60 -14.23
N ARG A 375 -27.24 -10.30 -14.00
CA ARG A 375 -28.36 -9.54 -14.56
C ARG A 375 -28.23 -9.27 -16.06
N LEU A 376 -27.00 -9.06 -16.55
CA LEU A 376 -26.76 -8.91 -18.00
C LEU A 376 -27.01 -10.21 -18.76
N GLY A 377 -26.84 -11.36 -18.10
CA GLY A 377 -27.02 -12.67 -18.72
C GLY A 377 -25.92 -13.03 -19.72
N GLY A 378 -26.15 -14.08 -20.50
CA GLY A 378 -25.21 -14.59 -21.51
C GLY A 378 -24.44 -15.82 -21.03
N ALA A 379 -23.95 -16.65 -21.98
CA ALA A 379 -23.26 -17.91 -21.65
C ALA A 379 -22.01 -17.74 -20.78
N ASP A 380 -21.27 -16.63 -20.96
CA ASP A 380 -19.98 -16.37 -20.31
C ASP A 380 -20.06 -15.37 -19.15
N TRP A 381 -21.24 -15.11 -18.60
CA TRP A 381 -21.40 -14.06 -17.58
C TRP A 381 -20.48 -14.23 -16.37
N GLN A 382 -20.25 -15.46 -15.93
CA GLN A 382 -19.35 -15.75 -14.80
C GLN A 382 -17.89 -15.41 -15.10
N LEU A 383 -17.44 -15.70 -16.32
CA LEU A 383 -16.09 -15.38 -16.78
C LEU A 383 -15.90 -13.86 -16.89
N ASN A 384 -16.89 -13.17 -17.45
CA ASN A 384 -16.87 -11.71 -17.58
C ASN A 384 -16.91 -11.01 -16.23
N ALA A 385 -17.73 -11.48 -15.28
CA ALA A 385 -17.77 -10.99 -13.92
C ALA A 385 -16.39 -11.08 -13.24
N ARG A 386 -15.66 -12.16 -13.44
CA ARG A 386 -14.34 -12.37 -12.86
C ARG A 386 -13.29 -11.48 -13.49
N LYS A 387 -13.29 -11.34 -14.82
CA LYS A 387 -12.35 -10.48 -15.55
C LYS A 387 -12.53 -9.01 -15.14
N GLU A 388 -13.77 -8.52 -15.14
CA GLU A 388 -14.07 -7.14 -14.76
C GLU A 388 -13.78 -6.90 -13.26
N SER A 389 -14.11 -7.81 -12.36
CA SER A 389 -13.76 -7.70 -10.93
C SER A 389 -12.26 -7.56 -10.71
N ALA A 390 -11.45 -8.38 -11.39
CA ALA A 390 -10.00 -8.33 -11.26
C ALA A 390 -9.44 -6.98 -11.76
N ALA A 391 -9.95 -6.49 -12.88
CA ALA A 391 -9.57 -5.18 -13.43
C ALA A 391 -9.96 -4.03 -12.49
N VAL A 392 -11.18 -4.08 -11.92
CA VAL A 392 -11.67 -3.09 -10.94
C VAL A 392 -10.84 -3.11 -9.66
N VAL A 393 -10.51 -4.27 -9.13
CA VAL A 393 -9.60 -4.38 -7.96
C VAL A 393 -8.26 -3.70 -8.23
N GLY A 394 -7.67 -3.95 -9.40
CA GLY A 394 -6.41 -3.32 -9.81
C GLY A 394 -6.52 -1.79 -9.91
N PHE A 395 -7.49 -1.31 -10.67
CA PHE A 395 -7.69 0.12 -10.89
C PHE A 395 -8.11 0.87 -9.61
N THR A 396 -9.04 0.32 -8.84
CA THR A 396 -9.47 0.87 -7.54
C THR A 396 -8.29 1.00 -6.57
N SER A 397 -7.38 0.01 -6.57
CA SER A 397 -6.18 0.08 -5.74
C SER A 397 -5.21 1.19 -6.16
N ALA A 398 -5.10 1.45 -7.45
CA ALA A 398 -4.30 2.55 -7.98
C ALA A 398 -4.90 3.91 -7.62
N PHE A 399 -6.22 4.06 -7.85
CA PHE A 399 -6.95 5.27 -7.52
C PHE A 399 -6.86 5.61 -6.02
N ALA A 400 -7.09 4.63 -5.16
CA ALA A 400 -7.03 4.82 -3.72
C ALA A 400 -5.63 5.18 -3.19
N ALA A 401 -4.57 4.77 -3.87
CA ALA A 401 -3.20 5.11 -3.49
C ALA A 401 -2.91 6.62 -3.52
N TYR A 402 -3.69 7.40 -4.29
CA TYR A 402 -3.61 8.87 -4.25
C TYR A 402 -3.97 9.47 -2.88
N GLY A 403 -4.63 8.74 -1.99
CA GLY A 403 -4.83 9.16 -0.60
C GLY A 403 -3.51 9.45 0.13
N GLY A 404 -2.45 8.71 -0.20
CA GLY A 404 -1.10 8.97 0.30
C GLY A 404 -0.49 10.28 -0.22
N PHE A 405 -1.02 10.85 -1.29
CA PHE A 405 -0.68 12.18 -1.77
C PHE A 405 -1.57 13.26 -1.14
N PHE A 406 -2.89 13.10 -1.24
CA PHE A 406 -3.83 14.14 -0.81
C PHE A 406 -3.78 14.39 0.70
N ILE A 407 -3.77 13.36 1.53
CA ILE A 407 -3.85 13.53 2.99
C ILE A 407 -2.64 14.27 3.57
N PRO A 408 -1.37 13.89 3.29
CA PRO A 408 -0.21 14.67 3.76
C PRO A 408 -0.21 16.09 3.21
N LYS A 409 -0.63 16.29 1.96
CA LYS A 409 -0.73 17.62 1.34
C LYS A 409 -1.78 18.49 2.01
N MET A 410 -2.93 17.94 2.37
CA MET A 410 -3.98 18.68 3.07
C MET A 410 -3.49 19.16 4.45
N PHE A 411 -2.78 18.32 5.19
CA PHE A 411 -2.18 18.71 6.47
C PHE A 411 -1.11 19.80 6.34
N GLY A 412 -0.37 19.81 5.23
CA GLY A 412 0.64 20.81 4.92
C GLY A 412 0.10 22.06 4.22
N SER A 413 -1.19 22.14 3.92
CA SER A 413 -1.83 23.27 3.22
C SER A 413 -2.41 24.30 4.19
N GLY A 414 -3.00 25.36 3.62
CA GLY A 414 -3.74 26.39 4.36
C GLY A 414 -4.98 25.87 5.11
N LEU A 415 -5.47 24.66 4.83
CA LEU A 415 -6.54 24.02 5.60
C LEU A 415 -6.10 23.71 7.04
N GLY A 416 -4.81 23.46 7.23
CA GLY A 416 -4.27 23.05 8.53
C GLY A 416 -4.81 21.70 9.01
N VAL A 417 -4.48 21.38 10.27
CA VAL A 417 -4.84 20.06 10.86
C VAL A 417 -6.36 19.93 11.04
N ASN A 418 -7.00 20.92 11.61
CA ASN A 418 -8.44 20.88 11.88
C ASN A 418 -9.28 20.86 10.60
N GLY A 419 -8.93 21.70 9.61
CA GLY A 419 -9.64 21.73 8.32
C GLY A 419 -9.52 20.40 7.58
N THR A 420 -8.33 19.77 7.62
CA THR A 420 -8.10 18.45 7.03
C THR A 420 -8.96 17.37 7.68
N PHE A 421 -9.00 17.31 9.02
CA PHE A 421 -9.85 16.35 9.72
C PHE A 421 -11.34 16.58 9.44
N THR A 422 -11.78 17.85 9.39
CA THR A 422 -13.17 18.16 9.02
C THR A 422 -13.51 17.69 7.61
N ALA A 423 -12.63 17.91 6.64
CA ALA A 423 -12.82 17.43 5.27
C ALA A 423 -12.89 15.88 5.21
N LEU A 424 -12.08 15.18 5.99
CA LEU A 424 -12.11 13.71 6.07
C LEU A 424 -13.41 13.20 6.71
N ILE A 425 -13.95 13.85 7.76
CA ILE A 425 -15.25 13.51 8.32
C ILE A 425 -16.34 13.62 7.26
N VAL A 426 -16.38 14.75 6.54
CA VAL A 426 -17.36 14.95 5.46
C VAL A 426 -17.21 13.87 4.39
N PHE A 427 -15.97 13.53 4.01
CA PHE A 427 -15.70 12.48 3.03
C PHE A 427 -16.18 11.10 3.49
N TYR A 428 -15.96 10.73 4.75
CA TYR A 428 -16.46 9.46 5.31
C TYR A 428 -17.98 9.41 5.36
N VAL A 429 -18.63 10.52 5.69
CA VAL A 429 -20.11 10.62 5.66
C VAL A 429 -20.64 10.46 4.23
N ILE A 430 -20.00 11.07 3.24
CA ILE A 430 -20.35 10.87 1.82
C ILE A 430 -20.20 9.40 1.45
N CYS A 431 -19.09 8.75 1.82
CA CYS A 431 -18.86 7.33 1.55
C CYS A 431 -19.90 6.44 2.27
N MET A 432 -20.31 6.81 3.49
CA MET A 432 -21.38 6.13 4.22
C MET A 432 -22.71 6.21 3.46
N VAL A 433 -23.08 7.39 2.97
CA VAL A 433 -24.30 7.60 2.18
C VAL A 433 -24.25 6.82 0.86
N LEU A 434 -23.12 6.84 0.12
CA LEU A 434 -22.93 6.07 -1.09
C LEU A 434 -23.05 4.57 -0.84
N THR A 435 -22.41 4.06 0.23
CA THR A 435 -22.47 2.64 0.60
C THR A 435 -23.90 2.23 0.95
N TRP A 436 -24.61 3.04 1.71
CA TRP A 436 -26.00 2.78 2.06
C TRP A 436 -26.89 2.78 0.81
N TRP A 437 -26.77 3.80 -0.04
CA TRP A 437 -27.63 3.99 -1.20
C TRP A 437 -27.49 2.86 -2.25
N TYR A 438 -26.26 2.53 -2.62
CA TYR A 438 -26.01 1.57 -3.71
C TYR A 438 -25.94 0.12 -3.27
N TYR A 439 -25.55 -0.16 -2.01
CA TYR A 439 -25.15 -1.51 -1.60
C TYR A 439 -25.83 -2.06 -0.35
N SER A 440 -26.35 -1.24 0.57
CA SER A 440 -26.80 -1.71 1.88
C SER A 440 -28.31 -1.53 2.16
N ARG A 441 -28.98 -0.57 1.55
CA ARG A 441 -30.42 -0.34 1.78
C ARG A 441 -31.26 -1.50 1.26
N LYS A 442 -32.49 -1.68 1.80
CA LYS A 442 -33.47 -2.60 1.23
C LYS A 442 -33.79 -2.19 -0.21
N GLY A 443 -33.66 -3.11 -1.16
CA GLY A 443 -33.81 -2.83 -2.59
C GLY A 443 -32.64 -2.10 -3.22
N ALA A 444 -31.45 -2.14 -2.61
CA ALA A 444 -30.23 -1.66 -3.25
C ALA A 444 -29.99 -2.36 -4.59
N GLU A 445 -29.43 -1.62 -5.53
CA GLU A 445 -29.17 -2.14 -6.88
C GLU A 445 -28.18 -3.31 -6.88
N PHE A 446 -27.11 -3.22 -6.06
CA PHE A 446 -26.08 -4.25 -5.94
C PHE A 446 -25.81 -4.58 -4.46
N PRO A 447 -26.70 -5.30 -3.78
CA PRO A 447 -26.48 -5.67 -2.39
C PRO A 447 -25.22 -6.54 -2.26
N SER A 448 -24.37 -6.22 -1.29
CA SER A 448 -23.07 -6.90 -1.13
C SER A 448 -22.64 -7.06 0.34
#